data_f04a1e074eff3beb0e73613d38619fa0
#
_entry.id   f04a1e074eff3beb0e73613d38619fa0
#
_cell.length_a   1.000
_cell.length_b   1.000
_cell.length_c   1.000
_cell.angle_alpha   90.00
_cell.angle_beta   90.00
_cell.angle_gamma   90.00
#
_symmetry.space_group_name_H-M   'P 1'
#
loop_
_entity.id
_entity.type
_entity.pdbx_description
1 polymer ?
#
loop_
_entity_poly.entity_id
_entity_poly.type
_entity_poly.pdbx_seq_one_letter_code
_entity_poly.pdbx_strand_id
1 'polypeptide(L)'
;MTDTDGRLLAVEVHAADVQDRDGAKGVLKRSRARFPFVEKVYADGGYAGRLVQWAQDKTNVALEIVKRPPGATGFVVIRRRWVVERTFAWIMKCRRLVRDYEQLTAVAETLITIAAIATLVRRAV
;
A
#
# COMPACT_ATOMS: atom_id res chain seq x y z
N MET A 1 0.84 -1.43 -1.62
CA MET A 1 2.00 -0.55 -1.86
C MET A 1 1.88 0.06 -3.26
N THR A 2 2.20 1.33 -3.41
CA THR A 2 2.13 2.08 -4.68
C THR A 2 3.45 2.78 -4.96
N ASP A 3 3.69 3.14 -6.22
CA ASP A 3 4.74 4.09 -6.58
C ASP A 3 4.30 5.54 -6.27
N THR A 4 5.15 6.51 -6.58
CA THR A 4 4.90 7.94 -6.37
C THR A 4 3.78 8.51 -7.25
N ASP A 5 3.44 7.84 -8.35
CA ASP A 5 2.35 8.21 -9.25
C ASP A 5 1.02 7.53 -8.88
N GLY A 6 1.02 6.68 -7.86
CA GLY A 6 -0.15 5.93 -7.40
C GLY A 6 -0.43 4.66 -8.19
N ARG A 7 0.56 4.13 -8.92
CA ARG A 7 0.42 2.83 -9.57
C ARG A 7 0.60 1.73 -8.53
N LEU A 8 -0.28 0.73 -8.56
CA LEU A 8 -0.20 -0.40 -7.64
C LEU A 8 1.02 -1.27 -7.99
N LEU A 9 1.95 -1.42 -7.06
CA LEU A 9 3.13 -2.28 -7.19
C LEU A 9 2.90 -3.65 -6.58
N ALA A 10 2.30 -3.70 -5.41
CA ALA A 10 1.97 -4.93 -4.72
C ALA A 10 0.77 -4.73 -3.79
N VAL A 11 -0.02 -5.77 -3.66
CA VAL A 11 -1.15 -5.86 -2.74
C VAL A 11 -1.11 -7.20 -2.03
N GLU A 12 -1.53 -7.21 -0.80
CA GLU A 12 -1.78 -8.41 -0.01
C GLU A 12 -3.06 -8.18 0.78
N VAL A 13 -3.96 -9.14 0.72
CA VAL A 13 -5.20 -9.14 1.48
C VAL A 13 -5.10 -10.22 2.53
N HIS A 14 -5.37 -9.88 3.77
CA HIS A 14 -5.35 -10.81 4.90
C HIS A 14 -6.62 -10.66 5.76
N ALA A 15 -6.87 -11.60 6.63
CA ALA A 15 -7.99 -11.55 7.54
C ALA A 15 -7.89 -10.33 8.46
N ALA A 16 -9.04 -9.82 8.92
CA ALA A 16 -9.12 -8.58 9.70
C ALA A 16 -8.46 -8.67 11.09
N ASP A 17 -8.16 -9.86 11.58
CA ASP A 17 -7.43 -10.12 12.83
C ASP A 17 -5.91 -9.99 12.68
N VAL A 18 -5.39 -9.96 11.46
CA VAL A 18 -3.97 -9.72 11.17
C VAL A 18 -3.68 -8.23 11.21
N GLN A 19 -2.74 -7.82 12.05
CA GLN A 19 -2.34 -6.41 12.10
C GLN A 19 -1.61 -6.00 10.82
N ASP A 20 -1.88 -4.78 10.35
CA ASP A 20 -1.27 -4.21 9.13
C ASP A 20 0.25 -4.32 9.11
N ARG A 21 0.87 -4.16 10.27
CA ARG A 21 2.31 -4.28 10.49
C ARG A 21 2.86 -5.67 10.15
N ASP A 22 2.08 -6.71 10.45
CA ASP A 22 2.47 -8.10 10.15
C ASP A 22 2.19 -8.45 8.70
N GLY A 23 1.06 -7.98 8.15
CA GLY A 23 0.73 -8.11 6.74
C GLY A 23 1.73 -7.39 5.81
N ALA A 24 2.28 -6.25 6.24
CA ALA A 24 3.25 -5.48 5.46
C ALA A 24 4.52 -6.27 5.07
N LYS A 25 4.90 -7.28 5.86
CA LYS A 25 6.08 -8.11 5.58
C LYS A 25 5.97 -8.85 4.24
N GLY A 26 4.80 -9.39 3.93
CA GLY A 26 4.53 -10.05 2.65
C GLY A 26 4.61 -9.09 1.48
N VAL A 27 3.97 -7.92 1.61
CA VAL A 27 4.00 -6.86 0.58
C VAL A 27 5.43 -6.39 0.31
N LEU A 28 6.23 -6.16 1.35
CA LEU A 28 7.63 -5.71 1.21
C LEU A 28 8.49 -6.76 0.51
N LYS A 29 8.37 -8.05 0.86
CA LYS A 29 9.08 -9.15 0.20
C LYS A 29 8.70 -9.26 -1.27
N ARG A 30 7.40 -9.29 -1.60
CA ARG A 30 6.90 -9.35 -2.99
C ARG A 30 7.39 -8.17 -3.81
N SER A 31 7.35 -6.96 -3.23
CA SER A 31 7.81 -5.75 -3.90
C SER A 31 9.30 -5.81 -4.19
N ARG A 32 10.11 -6.22 -3.23
CA ARG A 32 11.55 -6.34 -3.42
C ARG A 32 11.92 -7.37 -4.48
N ALA A 33 11.25 -8.51 -4.50
CA ALA A 33 11.48 -9.55 -5.50
C ALA A 33 11.12 -9.08 -6.92
N ARG A 34 10.04 -8.30 -7.07
CA ARG A 34 9.55 -7.83 -8.37
C ARG A 34 10.21 -6.54 -8.83
N PHE A 35 10.57 -5.67 -7.89
CA PHE A 35 11.13 -4.34 -8.14
C PHE A 35 12.42 -4.14 -7.32
N PRO A 36 13.54 -4.76 -7.73
CA PRO A 36 14.79 -4.74 -6.97
C PRO A 36 15.44 -3.36 -6.85
N PHE A 37 14.99 -2.39 -7.64
CA PHE A 37 15.42 -0.99 -7.58
C PHE A 37 14.72 -0.15 -6.51
N VAL A 38 13.70 -0.70 -5.82
CA VAL A 38 13.03 0.01 -4.72
C VAL A 38 13.93 0.02 -3.51
N GLU A 39 14.42 1.18 -3.13
CA GLU A 39 15.32 1.38 -2.00
C GLU A 39 14.60 1.93 -0.78
N LYS A 40 13.52 2.69 -0.97
CA LYS A 40 12.81 3.37 0.10
C LYS A 40 11.29 3.25 -0.06
N VAL A 41 10.62 3.00 1.07
CA VAL A 41 9.16 2.97 1.17
C VAL A 41 8.70 3.91 2.29
N TYR A 42 7.68 4.69 2.03
CA TYR A 42 7.04 5.57 3.00
C TYR A 42 5.79 4.90 3.57
N ALA A 43 5.66 4.92 4.88
CA ALA A 43 4.50 4.35 5.56
C ALA A 43 4.03 5.29 6.68
N ASP A 44 2.79 5.13 7.12
CA ASP A 44 2.25 5.90 8.23
C ASP A 44 2.69 5.36 9.60
N GLY A 45 2.24 6.03 10.68
CA GLY A 45 2.62 5.69 12.05
C GLY A 45 2.21 4.27 12.49
N GLY A 46 1.20 3.66 11.86
CA GLY A 46 0.78 2.30 12.16
C GLY A 46 1.84 1.24 11.86
N TYR A 47 2.77 1.56 10.97
CA TYR A 47 3.87 0.67 10.57
C TYR A 47 5.17 0.92 11.35
N ALA A 48 5.16 1.82 12.34
CA ALA A 48 6.33 2.12 13.15
C ALA A 48 6.76 0.93 14.04
N GLY A 49 8.02 0.96 14.50
CA GLY A 49 8.58 -0.03 15.42
C GLY A 49 9.39 -1.11 14.74
N ARG A 50 9.24 -2.36 15.18
CA ARG A 50 10.07 -3.50 14.73
C ARG A 50 10.06 -3.75 13.23
N LEU A 51 9.00 -3.36 12.53
CA LEU A 51 8.91 -3.52 11.08
C LEU A 51 9.98 -2.71 10.33
N VAL A 52 10.34 -1.54 10.82
CA VAL A 52 11.36 -0.68 10.21
C VAL A 52 12.70 -1.40 10.11
N GLN A 53 13.16 -1.96 11.25
CA GLN A 53 14.41 -2.72 11.30
C GLN A 53 14.29 -4.01 10.48
N TRP A 54 13.19 -4.72 10.61
CA TRP A 54 12.94 -5.95 9.86
C TRP A 54 12.97 -5.72 8.33
N ALA A 55 12.39 -4.62 7.85
CA ALA A 55 12.38 -4.26 6.43
C ALA A 55 13.82 -4.06 5.91
N GLN A 56 14.64 -3.33 6.66
CA GLN A 56 16.05 -3.14 6.33
C GLN A 56 16.81 -4.47 6.29
N ASP A 57 16.68 -5.29 7.34
CA ASP A 57 17.46 -6.52 7.51
C ASP A 57 17.06 -7.62 6.51
N LYS A 58 15.77 -7.73 6.16
CA LYS A 58 15.23 -8.83 5.35
C LYS A 58 14.99 -8.48 3.89
N THR A 59 14.83 -7.20 3.57
CA THR A 59 14.52 -6.77 2.20
C THR A 59 15.47 -5.72 1.65
N ASN A 60 16.38 -5.21 2.47
CA ASN A 60 17.25 -4.08 2.14
C ASN A 60 16.47 -2.85 1.63
N VAL A 61 15.28 -2.63 2.19
CA VAL A 61 14.42 -1.48 1.89
C VAL A 61 14.32 -0.61 3.13
N ALA A 62 14.66 0.67 2.99
CA ALA A 62 14.49 1.65 4.05
C ALA A 62 13.01 2.01 4.20
N LEU A 63 12.40 1.64 5.32
CA LEU A 63 11.02 2.00 5.66
C LEU A 63 11.01 3.31 6.45
N GLU A 64 10.57 4.39 5.83
CA GLU A 64 10.47 5.72 6.46
C GLU A 64 9.06 5.99 6.94
N ILE A 65 8.92 6.24 8.24
CA ILE A 65 7.62 6.53 8.84
C ILE A 65 7.31 8.01 8.70
N VAL A 66 6.25 8.30 7.95
CA VAL A 66 5.76 9.67 7.75
C VAL A 66 4.81 10.03 8.88
N LYS A 67 5.25 10.97 9.73
CA LYS A 67 4.47 11.46 10.86
C LYS A 67 3.78 12.78 10.50
N ARG A 68 2.64 13.03 11.15
CA ARG A 68 2.00 14.33 11.13
C ARG A 68 2.92 15.37 11.80
N PRO A 69 3.03 16.59 11.25
CA PRO A 69 3.82 17.63 11.91
C PRO A 69 3.34 17.89 13.33
N PRO A 70 4.25 18.06 14.31
CA PRO A 70 3.86 18.40 15.68
C PRO A 70 3.09 19.73 15.69
N GLY A 71 2.01 19.79 16.49
CA GLY A 71 1.16 20.99 16.61
C GLY A 71 0.16 21.23 15.49
N ALA A 72 0.11 20.37 14.49
CA ALA A 72 -0.87 20.49 13.40
C ALA A 72 -2.29 20.20 13.90
N THR A 73 -3.18 21.18 13.83
CA THR A 73 -4.62 21.07 14.08
C THR A 73 -5.39 21.02 12.74
N GLY A 74 -6.52 20.30 12.70
CA GLY A 74 -7.33 20.18 11.50
C GLY A 74 -6.75 19.23 10.44
N PHE A 75 -7.26 19.33 9.21
CA PHE A 75 -6.81 18.49 8.08
C PHE A 75 -5.47 19.01 7.53
N VAL A 76 -4.44 18.16 7.54
CA VAL A 76 -3.13 18.47 6.97
C VAL A 76 -2.81 17.46 5.88
N VAL A 77 -2.58 17.95 4.66
CA VAL A 77 -2.11 17.11 3.56
C VAL A 77 -0.66 16.71 3.81
N ILE A 78 -0.45 15.45 4.16
CA ILE A 78 0.89 14.90 4.32
C ILE A 78 1.35 14.41 2.95
N ARG A 79 2.38 15.04 2.39
CA ARG A 79 2.99 14.63 1.12
C ARG A 79 3.29 13.12 1.16
N ARG A 80 3.06 12.44 0.04
CA ARG A 80 3.26 11.00 -0.18
C ARG A 80 2.20 10.08 0.44
N ARG A 81 1.50 10.48 1.50
CA ARG A 81 0.39 9.70 2.05
C ARG A 81 -0.86 9.79 1.16
N TRP A 82 -1.19 10.98 0.69
CA TRP A 82 -2.35 11.21 -0.18
C TRP A 82 -2.31 10.38 -1.49
N VAL A 83 -1.10 9.96 -1.93
CA VAL A 83 -0.95 9.11 -3.12
C VAL A 83 -1.65 7.78 -2.93
N VAL A 84 -1.51 7.16 -1.75
CA VAL A 84 -2.19 5.90 -1.40
C VAL A 84 -3.69 6.11 -1.30
N GLU A 85 -4.13 7.17 -0.64
CA GLU A 85 -5.56 7.53 -0.51
C GLU A 85 -6.19 7.75 -1.90
N ARG A 86 -5.51 8.43 -2.80
CA ARG A 86 -5.92 8.61 -4.20
C ARG A 86 -6.01 7.28 -4.94
N THR A 87 -5.05 6.39 -4.75
CA THR A 87 -5.06 5.06 -5.38
C THR A 87 -6.25 4.25 -4.91
N PHE A 88 -6.55 4.24 -3.61
CA PHE A 88 -7.75 3.62 -3.08
C PHE A 88 -9.02 4.22 -3.69
N ALA A 89 -9.11 5.54 -3.77
CA ALA A 89 -10.26 6.21 -4.39
C ALA A 89 -10.46 5.78 -5.86
N TRP A 90 -9.39 5.53 -6.60
CA TRP A 90 -9.48 5.02 -7.98
C TRP A 90 -9.94 3.57 -8.03
N ILE A 91 -9.41 2.71 -7.17
CA ILE A 91 -9.76 1.29 -7.08
C ILE A 91 -11.24 1.14 -6.67
N MET A 92 -11.71 1.95 -5.72
CA MET A 92 -13.09 1.91 -5.25
C MET A 92 -14.13 2.43 -6.25
N LYS A 93 -13.72 3.02 -7.39
CA LYS A 93 -14.61 3.24 -8.53
C LYS A 93 -15.11 1.92 -9.14
N CYS A 94 -14.41 0.82 -8.89
CA CYS A 94 -14.91 -0.51 -9.20
C CYS A 94 -15.97 -0.89 -8.16
N ARG A 95 -17.23 -0.95 -8.58
CA ARG A 95 -18.39 -1.22 -7.68
C ARG A 95 -18.24 -2.52 -6.88
N ARG A 96 -17.55 -3.51 -7.41
CA ARG A 96 -17.30 -4.80 -6.75
C ARG A 96 -16.40 -4.65 -5.51
N LEU A 97 -15.52 -3.64 -5.48
CA LEU A 97 -14.55 -3.41 -4.42
C LEU A 97 -15.05 -2.42 -3.34
N VAL A 98 -16.26 -1.90 -3.46
CA VAL A 98 -16.86 -1.01 -2.44
C VAL A 98 -17.16 -1.75 -1.14
N ARG A 99 -17.44 -3.05 -1.23
CA ARG A 99 -17.60 -3.96 -0.10
C ARG A 99 -16.83 -5.24 -0.38
N ASP A 100 -16.28 -5.80 0.69
CA ASP A 100 -15.61 -7.10 0.61
C ASP A 100 -16.65 -8.21 0.71
N TYR A 101 -16.84 -8.92 -0.40
CA TYR A 101 -17.73 -10.08 -0.50
C TYR A 101 -16.92 -11.38 -0.70
N GLU A 102 -15.61 -11.28 -0.80
CA GLU A 102 -14.79 -12.39 -1.19
C GLU A 102 -14.37 -13.22 0.03
N GLN A 103 -14.67 -14.51 0.01
CA GLN A 103 -14.27 -15.43 1.07
C GLN A 103 -12.77 -15.80 0.98
N LEU A 104 -12.21 -15.75 -0.22
CA LEU A 104 -10.80 -16.06 -0.48
C LEU A 104 -10.02 -14.78 -0.72
N THR A 105 -9.00 -14.54 0.08
CA THR A 105 -8.12 -13.36 -0.05
C THR A 105 -7.47 -13.27 -1.42
N ALA A 106 -7.11 -14.41 -2.03
CA ALA A 106 -6.56 -14.46 -3.39
C ALA A 106 -7.51 -13.91 -4.46
N VAL A 107 -8.82 -14.10 -4.29
CA VAL A 107 -9.85 -13.53 -5.19
C VAL A 107 -9.91 -12.02 -5.01
N ALA A 108 -9.92 -11.53 -3.77
CA ALA A 108 -9.89 -10.10 -3.47
C ALA A 108 -8.62 -9.43 -4.04
N GLU A 109 -7.44 -10.02 -3.86
CA GLU A 109 -6.19 -9.53 -4.46
C GLU A 109 -6.27 -9.45 -5.99
N THR A 110 -6.85 -10.46 -6.63
CA THR A 110 -7.03 -10.51 -8.08
C THR A 110 -7.94 -9.39 -8.57
N LEU A 111 -9.08 -9.17 -7.90
CA LEU A 111 -10.02 -8.10 -8.24
C LEU A 111 -9.40 -6.71 -8.07
N ILE A 112 -8.64 -6.49 -7.01
CA ILE A 112 -7.90 -5.25 -6.78
C ILE A 112 -6.88 -5.03 -7.90
N THR A 113 -6.16 -6.07 -8.29
CA THR A 113 -5.17 -6.01 -9.38
C THR A 113 -5.83 -5.67 -10.71
N ILE A 114 -6.95 -6.29 -11.05
CA ILE A 114 -7.73 -6.00 -12.27
C ILE A 114 -8.21 -4.54 -12.26
N ALA A 115 -8.74 -4.05 -11.14
CA ALA A 115 -9.18 -2.66 -11.02
C ALA A 115 -8.03 -1.66 -11.18
N ALA A 116 -6.85 -2.00 -10.64
CA ALA A 116 -5.64 -1.19 -10.81
C ALA A 116 -5.19 -1.16 -12.28
N ILE A 117 -5.17 -2.30 -12.97
CA ILE A 117 -4.87 -2.38 -14.41
C ILE A 117 -5.85 -1.54 -15.23
N ALA A 118 -7.15 -1.69 -14.98
CA ALA A 118 -8.17 -0.90 -15.66
C ALA A 118 -7.99 0.62 -15.46
N THR A 119 -7.55 1.01 -14.25
CA THR A 119 -7.24 2.41 -13.95
C THR A 119 -6.02 2.90 -14.73
N LEU A 120 -4.97 2.08 -14.84
CA LEU A 120 -3.76 2.41 -15.60
C LEU A 120 -4.08 2.56 -17.10
N VAL A 121 -4.83 1.62 -17.68
CA VAL A 121 -5.23 1.68 -19.10
C VAL A 121 -6.00 2.95 -19.39
N ARG A 122 -6.98 3.33 -18.57
CA ARG A 122 -7.76 4.56 -18.75
C ARG A 122 -6.93 5.84 -18.64
N ARG A 123 -5.79 5.79 -17.97
CA ARG A 123 -4.89 6.95 -17.80
C ARG A 123 -3.84 7.03 -18.92
N ALA A 124 -3.60 5.92 -19.59
CA ALA A 124 -2.65 5.85 -20.71
C ALA A 124 -3.28 6.29 -22.05
N VAL A 125 -4.59 6.32 -22.12
CA VAL A 125 -5.40 6.80 -23.27
C VAL A 125 -5.82 8.23 -23.02
#